data_87f69d5a310f5f05c48dabf80d23b3da
#
_entry.id   87f69d5a310f5f05c48dabf80d23b3da
#
_cell.length_a   1.000
_cell.length_b   1.000
_cell.length_c   1.000
_cell.angle_alpha   90.00
_cell.angle_beta   90.00
_cell.angle_gamma   90.00
#
_symmetry.space_group_name_H-M   'P 1'
#
loop_
_entity.id
_entity.type
_entity.pdbx_description
1 polymer ?
#
loop_
_entity_poly.entity_id
_entity_poly.type
_entity_poly.pdbx_seq_one_letter_code
_entity_poly.pdbx_strand_id
1 'polypeptide(L)'
;MPLPDPTAPAEEEPDGKRRVLPLAGVLPAVVLAARHAYELYHPPRSKPGRTPRNKNLPMREFTVVTRRDRITLRGWVVPVEGPHTVVLCHGMGRTRSSTLGHIEMLHRAGWNVVAYDMRNHGESGRDKRYGSMAERYTEDLADVLRWVRAEPGLGGGEIAVYGFSFSTWVALSVLKRIDDRLAAVICDSGPAFDIGSALREFAVLRRSALPRSVRGGAAFSVYRACFSALCGHMLAVRSWPPDLSRFTTRLMFVAGGQDIVVPAAQIAPAARHYPASERWTAPNALHMNGLRFDREEYRERVLGFLRRSFGEAGPADPDGPQDKRVDIHG
;
A
#
# COMPACT_ATOMS: atom_id res chain seq x y z
N MET A 1 24.40 51.56 -34.84
CA MET A 1 24.18 50.16 -35.02
C MET A 1 23.37 49.97 -36.30
N PRO A 2 23.93 49.42 -37.39
CA PRO A 2 23.24 49.33 -38.68
C PRO A 2 22.26 48.18 -38.65
N LEU A 3 21.14 48.33 -39.35
CA LEU A 3 20.08 47.33 -39.51
C LEU A 3 20.57 46.16 -40.38
N PRO A 4 20.10 44.92 -40.14
CA PRO A 4 20.50 43.76 -40.95
C PRO A 4 19.92 43.80 -42.37
N ASP A 5 20.71 43.33 -43.31
CA ASP A 5 20.44 43.25 -44.74
C ASP A 5 19.29 42.22 -45.02
N PRO A 6 18.21 42.61 -45.70
CA PRO A 6 17.09 41.73 -45.99
C PRO A 6 17.33 40.72 -47.12
N THR A 7 18.54 40.61 -47.68
CA THR A 7 18.85 39.72 -48.81
C THR A 7 19.77 38.55 -48.46
N ALA A 8 20.03 38.27 -47.18
CA ALA A 8 20.78 37.07 -46.81
C ALA A 8 19.92 35.82 -47.08
N PRO A 9 20.47 34.79 -47.76
CA PRO A 9 19.74 33.54 -47.98
C PRO A 9 19.49 32.85 -46.64
N ALA A 10 18.25 32.35 -46.45
CA ALA A 10 17.85 31.54 -45.28
C ALA A 10 18.79 30.34 -45.18
N GLU A 11 19.47 30.22 -44.05
CA GLU A 11 20.20 28.98 -43.72
C GLU A 11 19.18 27.83 -43.73
N GLU A 12 19.34 26.89 -44.64
CA GLU A 12 18.61 25.61 -44.64
C GLU A 12 18.87 24.90 -43.32
N GLU A 13 17.82 24.70 -42.53
CA GLU A 13 17.87 23.78 -41.37
C GLU A 13 18.33 22.42 -41.89
N PRO A 14 19.34 21.82 -41.26
CA PRO A 14 19.81 20.51 -41.68
C PRO A 14 18.71 19.48 -41.43
N ASP A 15 18.29 18.90 -42.54
CA ASP A 15 17.50 17.72 -42.78
C ASP A 15 17.31 16.80 -41.55
N GLY A 16 16.05 16.56 -41.24
CA GLY A 16 15.62 15.70 -40.11
C GLY A 16 16.23 14.30 -40.14
N LYS A 17 17.41 14.17 -39.60
CA LYS A 17 18.01 12.86 -39.32
C LYS A 17 17.03 12.11 -38.44
N ARG A 18 16.20 11.23 -39.04
CA ARG A 18 15.53 10.15 -38.33
C ARG A 18 16.56 9.50 -37.43
N ARG A 19 16.49 9.79 -36.11
CA ARG A 19 17.36 9.15 -35.12
C ARG A 19 17.06 7.66 -35.19
N VAL A 20 17.87 6.93 -35.94
CA VAL A 20 17.90 5.48 -35.89
C VAL A 20 18.17 5.14 -34.43
N LEU A 21 17.19 4.60 -33.75
CA LEU A 21 17.34 4.11 -32.38
C LEU A 21 18.53 3.17 -32.36
N PRO A 22 19.57 3.38 -31.56
CA PRO A 22 20.65 2.43 -31.48
C PRO A 22 20.08 1.12 -30.94
N LEU A 23 19.83 0.14 -31.79
CA LEU A 23 19.31 -1.21 -31.47
C LEU A 23 20.06 -1.86 -30.31
N ALA A 24 21.32 -1.50 -30.10
CA ALA A 24 22.19 -1.99 -29.04
C ALA A 24 21.64 -1.74 -27.60
N GLY A 25 20.81 -0.71 -27.38
CA GLY A 25 20.23 -0.41 -26.06
C GLY A 25 18.79 -0.91 -25.91
N VAL A 26 18.08 -1.18 -26.99
CA VAL A 26 16.65 -1.52 -26.97
C VAL A 26 16.40 -2.93 -26.44
N LEU A 27 17.13 -3.93 -26.93
CA LEU A 27 16.97 -5.31 -26.47
C LEU A 27 17.31 -5.49 -24.99
N PRO A 28 18.43 -4.97 -24.46
CA PRO A 28 18.67 -4.96 -23.02
C PRO A 28 17.58 -4.26 -22.20
N ALA A 29 17.00 -3.17 -22.72
CA ALA A 29 15.91 -2.45 -22.05
C ALA A 29 14.67 -3.32 -21.91
N VAL A 30 14.27 -4.04 -22.96
CA VAL A 30 13.12 -4.97 -22.91
C VAL A 30 13.37 -6.13 -21.95
N VAL A 31 14.54 -6.76 -22.00
CA VAL A 31 14.90 -7.87 -21.12
C VAL A 31 14.90 -7.43 -19.65
N LEU A 32 15.50 -6.29 -19.35
CA LEU A 32 15.51 -5.73 -18.00
C LEU A 32 14.11 -5.36 -17.53
N ALA A 33 13.28 -4.77 -18.40
CA ALA A 33 11.90 -4.45 -18.09
C ALA A 33 11.09 -5.71 -17.71
N ALA A 34 11.22 -6.77 -18.49
CA ALA A 34 10.55 -8.05 -18.22
C ALA A 34 11.04 -8.68 -16.90
N ARG A 35 12.35 -8.72 -16.68
CA ARG A 35 12.93 -9.20 -15.42
C ARG A 35 12.43 -8.40 -14.22
N HIS A 36 12.49 -7.08 -14.27
CA HIS A 36 12.09 -6.22 -13.16
C HIS A 36 10.57 -6.25 -12.92
N ALA A 37 9.76 -6.40 -13.96
CA ALA A 37 8.32 -6.59 -13.82
C ALA A 37 8.01 -7.93 -13.11
N TYR A 38 8.73 -9.00 -13.47
CA TYR A 38 8.61 -10.26 -12.76
C TYR A 38 9.04 -10.16 -11.31
N GLU A 39 10.21 -9.58 -11.04
CA GLU A 39 10.76 -9.39 -9.69
C GLU A 39 9.87 -8.49 -8.80
N LEU A 40 9.08 -7.60 -9.37
CA LEU A 40 8.14 -6.76 -8.60
C LEU A 40 7.14 -7.63 -7.84
N TYR A 41 6.55 -8.63 -8.48
CA TYR A 41 5.57 -9.53 -7.86
C TYR A 41 6.17 -10.83 -7.30
N HIS A 42 7.43 -11.09 -7.63
CA HIS A 42 8.20 -12.27 -7.21
C HIS A 42 9.57 -11.84 -6.66
N PRO A 43 9.60 -11.00 -5.62
CA PRO A 43 10.87 -10.45 -5.14
C PRO A 43 11.79 -11.56 -4.62
N PRO A 44 13.11 -11.30 -4.56
CA PRO A 44 14.04 -12.16 -3.86
C PRO A 44 13.58 -12.39 -2.43
N ARG A 45 13.72 -13.61 -1.91
CA ARG A 45 13.30 -13.93 -0.55
C ARG A 45 14.15 -13.17 0.46
N SER A 46 13.48 -12.46 1.36
CA SER A 46 14.05 -11.94 2.58
C SER A 46 13.30 -12.55 3.76
N LYS A 47 14.02 -13.14 4.71
CA LYS A 47 13.40 -13.59 5.96
C LYS A 47 13.05 -12.37 6.82
N PRO A 48 12.00 -12.45 7.66
CA PRO A 48 11.75 -11.44 8.67
C PRO A 48 12.99 -11.28 9.56
N GLY A 49 13.59 -10.08 9.59
CA GLY A 49 14.81 -9.83 10.34
C GLY A 49 14.59 -9.66 11.85
N ARG A 50 13.44 -9.04 12.19
CA ARG A 50 12.99 -8.80 13.56
C ARG A 50 11.58 -9.30 13.75
N THR A 51 11.25 -9.71 14.96
CA THR A 51 9.94 -10.24 15.33
C THR A 51 9.32 -9.39 16.45
N PRO A 52 8.03 -9.55 16.76
CA PRO A 52 7.42 -8.88 17.92
C PRO A 52 8.13 -9.16 19.24
N ARG A 53 8.80 -10.31 19.42
CA ARG A 53 9.62 -10.61 20.59
C ARG A 53 10.75 -9.63 20.82
N ASN A 54 11.31 -9.04 19.75
CA ASN A 54 12.34 -7.97 19.87
C ASN A 54 11.77 -6.66 20.43
N LYS A 55 10.45 -6.58 20.61
CA LYS A 55 9.72 -5.49 21.25
C LYS A 55 9.09 -5.91 22.58
N ASN A 56 9.48 -7.06 23.13
CA ASN A 56 8.89 -7.68 24.33
C ASN A 56 7.37 -7.89 24.21
N LEU A 57 6.90 -8.19 23.01
CA LEU A 57 5.50 -8.47 22.76
C LEU A 57 5.26 -9.98 22.71
N PRO A 58 4.11 -10.48 23.24
CA PRO A 58 3.69 -11.86 23.04
C PRO A 58 3.51 -12.12 21.56
N MET A 59 3.85 -13.33 21.13
CA MET A 59 3.74 -13.66 19.72
C MET A 59 3.57 -15.18 19.55
N ARG A 60 2.65 -15.58 18.68
CA ARG A 60 2.62 -16.92 18.09
C ARG A 60 2.63 -16.85 16.56
N GLU A 61 3.14 -17.87 15.93
CA GLU A 61 3.09 -18.02 14.47
C GLU A 61 1.78 -18.66 14.04
N PHE A 62 1.36 -18.36 12.81
CA PHE A 62 0.24 -19.04 12.18
C PHE A 62 0.52 -19.31 10.70
N THR A 63 -0.26 -20.22 10.14
CA THR A 63 -0.25 -20.52 8.72
C THR A 63 -1.67 -20.61 8.19
N VAL A 64 -1.88 -20.10 6.97
CA VAL A 64 -3.12 -20.23 6.21
C VAL A 64 -2.80 -20.80 4.85
N VAL A 65 -3.49 -21.86 4.44
CA VAL A 65 -3.40 -22.40 3.09
C VAL A 65 -4.51 -21.76 2.26
N THR A 66 -4.12 -20.98 1.23
CA THR A 66 -5.08 -20.26 0.40
C THR A 66 -5.97 -21.22 -0.39
N ARG A 67 -7.25 -20.87 -0.54
CA ARG A 67 -8.25 -21.71 -1.19
C ARG A 67 -7.97 -21.91 -2.67
N ARG A 68 -7.68 -20.82 -3.39
CA ARG A 68 -7.51 -20.83 -4.84
C ARG A 68 -6.24 -21.55 -5.29
N ASP A 69 -5.09 -21.12 -4.79
CA ASP A 69 -3.80 -21.52 -5.32
C ASP A 69 -3.02 -22.48 -4.42
N ARG A 70 -3.58 -22.83 -3.25
CA ARG A 70 -2.97 -23.72 -2.24
C ARG A 70 -1.60 -23.22 -1.76
N ILE A 71 -1.42 -21.89 -1.75
CA ILE A 71 -0.21 -21.24 -1.22
C ILE A 71 -0.30 -21.20 0.30
N THR A 72 0.76 -21.59 0.98
CA THR A 72 0.86 -21.44 2.44
C THR A 72 1.32 -20.02 2.76
N LEU A 73 0.45 -19.23 3.39
CA LEU A 73 0.80 -17.91 3.96
C LEU A 73 1.28 -18.12 5.39
N ARG A 74 2.29 -17.36 5.82
CA ARG A 74 2.85 -17.40 7.16
C ARG A 74 2.76 -16.03 7.81
N GLY A 75 2.45 -16.02 9.11
CA GLY A 75 2.26 -14.76 9.82
C GLY A 75 2.49 -14.88 11.32
N TRP A 76 2.27 -13.76 11.99
CA TRP A 76 2.29 -13.61 13.44
C TRP A 76 0.95 -13.15 13.95
N VAL A 77 0.55 -13.73 15.08
CA VAL A 77 -0.49 -13.19 15.95
C VAL A 77 0.21 -12.59 17.17
N VAL A 78 -0.14 -11.37 17.50
CA VAL A 78 0.29 -10.67 18.71
C VAL A 78 -0.98 -10.41 19.52
N PRO A 79 -1.33 -11.32 20.45
CA PRO A 79 -2.61 -11.31 21.15
C PRO A 79 -2.62 -10.30 22.31
N VAL A 80 -3.81 -9.83 22.64
CA VAL A 80 -4.16 -9.13 23.88
C VAL A 80 -5.46 -9.71 24.45
N GLU A 81 -5.78 -9.37 25.69
CA GLU A 81 -7.12 -9.61 26.27
C GLU A 81 -8.08 -8.54 25.74
N GLY A 82 -8.63 -8.76 24.55
CA GLY A 82 -9.54 -7.82 23.90
C GLY A 82 -10.20 -8.44 22.68
N PRO A 83 -11.40 -7.95 22.29
CA PRO A 83 -12.17 -8.58 21.23
C PRO A 83 -11.74 -8.17 19.82
N HIS A 84 -11.15 -6.99 19.66
CA HIS A 84 -10.89 -6.39 18.34
C HIS A 84 -9.56 -6.81 17.75
N THR A 85 -9.52 -6.95 16.44
CA THR A 85 -8.31 -7.40 15.70
C THR A 85 -7.98 -6.47 14.53
N VAL A 86 -6.71 -6.12 14.39
CA VAL A 86 -6.19 -5.39 13.22
C VAL A 86 -5.28 -6.31 12.41
N VAL A 87 -5.62 -6.48 11.12
CA VAL A 87 -4.82 -7.26 10.16
C VAL A 87 -3.93 -6.33 9.37
N LEU A 88 -2.61 -6.52 9.46
CA LEU A 88 -1.59 -5.71 8.78
C LEU A 88 -1.09 -6.37 7.50
N CYS A 89 -1.13 -5.63 6.40
CA CYS A 89 -0.65 -6.04 5.07
C CYS A 89 0.54 -5.17 4.67
N HIS A 90 1.75 -5.73 4.59
CA HIS A 90 2.97 -5.01 4.26
C HIS A 90 3.02 -4.54 2.79
N GLY A 91 3.89 -3.56 2.49
CA GLY A 91 4.12 -3.07 1.12
C GLY A 91 4.88 -4.07 0.24
N MET A 92 4.83 -3.86 -1.08
CA MET A 92 5.53 -4.69 -2.09
C MET A 92 7.04 -4.75 -1.81
N GLY A 93 7.62 -5.93 -1.95
CA GLY A 93 9.05 -6.18 -1.71
C GLY A 93 9.47 -6.13 -0.22
N ARG A 94 8.50 -6.02 0.70
CA ARG A 94 8.73 -6.04 2.16
C ARG A 94 8.32 -7.39 2.77
N THR A 95 8.40 -7.47 4.09
CA THR A 95 7.89 -8.60 4.89
C THR A 95 7.08 -8.06 6.05
N ARG A 96 6.38 -8.93 6.75
CA ARG A 96 5.66 -8.59 7.99
C ARG A 96 6.52 -7.87 9.03
N SER A 97 7.86 -8.06 9.02
CA SER A 97 8.78 -7.33 9.92
C SER A 97 8.78 -5.82 9.67
N SER A 98 8.44 -5.36 8.47
CA SER A 98 8.39 -3.93 8.17
C SER A 98 7.27 -3.20 8.92
N THR A 99 6.29 -3.93 9.45
CA THR A 99 5.16 -3.37 10.22
C THR A 99 5.35 -3.42 11.74
N LEU A 100 6.54 -3.79 12.26
CA LEU A 100 6.78 -3.97 13.69
C LEU A 100 6.45 -2.74 14.56
N GLY A 101 6.70 -1.52 14.06
CA GLY A 101 6.31 -0.31 14.76
C GLY A 101 4.79 -0.17 14.91
N HIS A 102 4.06 -0.53 13.86
CA HIS A 102 2.60 -0.52 13.87
C HIS A 102 2.05 -1.65 14.74
N ILE A 103 2.66 -2.85 14.70
CA ILE A 103 2.30 -3.95 15.62
C ILE A 103 2.41 -3.49 17.07
N GLU A 104 3.53 -2.87 17.45
CA GLU A 104 3.74 -2.34 18.80
C GLU A 104 2.70 -1.28 19.16
N MET A 105 2.45 -0.34 18.26
CA MET A 105 1.48 0.74 18.47
C MET A 105 0.06 0.20 18.72
N LEU A 106 -0.39 -0.72 17.90
CA LEU A 106 -1.74 -1.28 17.95
C LEU A 106 -1.92 -2.22 19.14
N HIS A 107 -0.92 -3.06 19.43
CA HIS A 107 -0.93 -3.95 20.60
C HIS A 107 -1.01 -3.15 21.90
N ARG A 108 -0.20 -2.07 22.04
CA ARG A 108 -0.26 -1.20 23.21
C ARG A 108 -1.56 -0.40 23.33
N ALA A 109 -2.33 -0.28 22.25
CA ALA A 109 -3.66 0.30 22.26
C ALA A 109 -4.75 -0.70 22.70
N GLY A 110 -4.40 -1.98 22.94
CA GLY A 110 -5.31 -3.00 23.43
C GLY A 110 -5.96 -3.85 22.34
N TRP A 111 -5.40 -3.91 21.14
CA TRP A 111 -5.97 -4.69 20.04
C TRP A 111 -5.08 -5.88 19.66
N ASN A 112 -5.72 -6.99 19.32
CA ASN A 112 -5.03 -8.11 18.69
C ASN A 112 -4.46 -7.68 17.34
N VAL A 113 -3.24 -8.11 17.04
CA VAL A 113 -2.61 -7.77 15.76
C VAL A 113 -2.25 -9.04 15.02
N VAL A 114 -2.67 -9.14 13.78
CA VAL A 114 -2.30 -10.19 12.84
C VAL A 114 -1.49 -9.57 11.71
N ALA A 115 -0.26 -10.06 11.50
CA ALA A 115 0.61 -9.61 10.40
C ALA A 115 1.13 -10.82 9.64
N TYR A 116 1.03 -10.82 8.31
CA TYR A 116 1.45 -11.96 7.48
C TYR A 116 2.34 -11.52 6.33
N ASP A 117 3.16 -12.42 5.84
CA ASP A 117 3.86 -12.22 4.57
C ASP A 117 2.90 -12.52 3.42
N MET A 118 2.72 -11.58 2.50
CA MET A 118 1.97 -11.82 1.27
C MET A 118 2.61 -12.94 0.46
N ARG A 119 1.86 -13.58 -0.45
CA ARG A 119 2.43 -14.56 -1.40
C ARG A 119 3.71 -14.02 -2.03
N ASN A 120 4.65 -14.86 -2.33
CA ASN A 120 5.96 -14.53 -2.92
C ASN A 120 6.90 -13.74 -2.01
N HIS A 121 6.48 -13.31 -0.84
CA HIS A 121 7.27 -12.52 0.10
C HIS A 121 7.63 -13.31 1.36
N GLY A 122 8.69 -12.88 2.04
CA GLY A 122 9.11 -13.42 3.32
C GLY A 122 9.20 -14.94 3.37
N GLU A 123 8.46 -15.54 4.31
CA GLU A 123 8.39 -16.99 4.52
C GLU A 123 7.16 -17.64 3.90
N SER A 124 6.25 -16.85 3.31
CA SER A 124 5.08 -17.38 2.60
C SER A 124 5.45 -18.12 1.32
N GLY A 125 4.55 -18.98 0.87
CA GLY A 125 4.72 -19.79 -0.34
C GLY A 125 4.90 -18.95 -1.60
N ARG A 126 5.53 -19.55 -2.61
CA ARG A 126 5.74 -18.95 -3.93
C ARG A 126 4.69 -19.41 -4.93
N ASP A 127 4.25 -18.45 -5.72
CA ASP A 127 3.46 -18.69 -6.92
C ASP A 127 4.30 -18.31 -8.14
N LYS A 128 4.38 -19.21 -9.13
CA LYS A 128 5.12 -18.96 -10.37
C LYS A 128 4.26 -18.32 -11.46
N ARG A 129 2.99 -18.07 -11.20
CA ARG A 129 2.03 -17.56 -12.18
C ARG A 129 2.27 -16.07 -12.45
N TYR A 130 1.97 -15.65 -13.68
CA TYR A 130 2.27 -14.29 -14.15
C TYR A 130 1.07 -13.35 -14.12
N GLY A 131 -0.15 -13.87 -14.09
CA GLY A 131 -1.34 -13.06 -14.30
C GLY A 131 -2.27 -13.00 -13.12
N SER A 132 -3.19 -12.03 -13.16
CA SER A 132 -4.23 -11.82 -12.15
C SER A 132 -3.67 -11.64 -10.73
N MET A 133 -2.51 -11.01 -10.60
CA MET A 133 -1.85 -10.83 -9.30
C MET A 133 -2.72 -10.02 -8.34
N ALA A 134 -3.41 -9.01 -8.85
CA ALA A 134 -4.34 -8.21 -8.07
C ALA A 134 -5.42 -9.07 -7.39
N GLU A 135 -6.07 -9.93 -8.16
CA GLU A 135 -7.10 -10.83 -7.66
C GLU A 135 -6.54 -11.85 -6.67
N ARG A 136 -5.35 -12.41 -6.95
CA ARG A 136 -4.69 -13.39 -6.09
C ARG A 136 -4.32 -12.83 -4.72
N TYR A 137 -3.74 -11.62 -4.67
CA TYR A 137 -3.44 -10.95 -3.40
C TYR A 137 -4.72 -10.63 -2.61
N THR A 138 -5.80 -10.24 -3.32
CA THR A 138 -7.09 -9.96 -2.68
C THR A 138 -7.72 -11.22 -2.09
N GLU A 139 -7.68 -12.34 -2.81
CA GLU A 139 -8.18 -13.62 -2.32
C GLU A 139 -7.35 -14.17 -1.15
N ASP A 140 -6.02 -13.96 -1.17
CA ASP A 140 -5.17 -14.31 -0.03
C ASP A 140 -5.57 -13.57 1.24
N LEU A 141 -5.80 -12.25 1.15
CA LEU A 141 -6.27 -11.47 2.29
C LEU A 141 -7.65 -11.94 2.75
N ALA A 142 -8.55 -12.26 1.82
CA ALA A 142 -9.85 -12.83 2.18
C ALA A 142 -9.72 -14.18 2.92
N ASP A 143 -8.76 -15.03 2.53
CA ASP A 143 -8.48 -16.28 3.24
C ASP A 143 -7.91 -16.02 4.64
N VAL A 144 -7.02 -15.04 4.81
CA VAL A 144 -6.50 -14.62 6.12
C VAL A 144 -7.64 -14.09 7.00
N LEU A 145 -8.52 -13.25 6.48
CA LEU A 145 -9.67 -12.70 7.23
C LEU A 145 -10.63 -13.79 7.67
N ARG A 146 -10.94 -14.76 6.81
CA ARG A 146 -11.75 -15.94 7.20
C ARG A 146 -11.10 -16.74 8.32
N TRP A 147 -9.78 -16.93 8.24
CA TRP A 147 -9.03 -17.59 9.30
C TRP A 147 -9.10 -16.80 10.62
N VAL A 148 -8.92 -15.47 10.57
CA VAL A 148 -9.03 -14.60 11.76
C VAL A 148 -10.41 -14.70 12.40
N ARG A 149 -11.49 -14.74 11.60
CA ARG A 149 -12.86 -14.89 12.11
C ARG A 149 -13.09 -16.23 12.81
N ALA A 150 -12.46 -17.28 12.31
CA ALA A 150 -12.60 -18.64 12.88
C ALA A 150 -11.66 -18.90 14.07
N GLU A 151 -10.64 -18.04 14.26
CA GLU A 151 -9.62 -18.28 15.28
C GLU A 151 -10.09 -17.80 16.65
N PRO A 152 -10.09 -18.70 17.66
CA PRO A 152 -10.47 -18.33 19.02
C PRO A 152 -9.65 -17.13 19.55
N GLY A 153 -10.34 -16.16 20.13
CA GLY A 153 -9.74 -14.96 20.70
C GLY A 153 -9.42 -13.85 19.71
N LEU A 154 -9.60 -14.06 18.37
CA LEU A 154 -9.38 -13.03 17.36
C LEU A 154 -10.66 -12.56 16.67
N GLY A 155 -11.58 -13.48 16.39
CA GLY A 155 -12.76 -13.22 15.57
C GLY A 155 -13.99 -12.72 16.31
N GLY A 156 -13.93 -12.61 17.64
CA GLY A 156 -15.11 -12.31 18.48
C GLY A 156 -15.60 -10.86 18.42
N GLY A 157 -14.76 -9.94 17.98
CA GLY A 157 -15.08 -8.50 17.87
C GLY A 157 -14.96 -7.96 16.46
N GLU A 158 -14.82 -6.65 16.38
CA GLU A 158 -14.63 -5.94 15.12
C GLU A 158 -13.24 -6.20 14.53
N ILE A 159 -13.16 -6.30 13.20
CA ILE A 159 -11.91 -6.46 12.47
C ILE A 159 -11.65 -5.21 11.61
N ALA A 160 -10.42 -4.73 11.65
CA ALA A 160 -9.92 -3.72 10.71
C ALA A 160 -8.76 -4.28 9.87
N VAL A 161 -8.62 -3.76 8.65
CA VAL A 161 -7.47 -4.03 7.76
C VAL A 161 -6.62 -2.78 7.63
N TYR A 162 -5.32 -2.95 7.72
CA TYR A 162 -4.37 -1.88 7.57
C TYR A 162 -3.36 -2.24 6.47
N GLY A 163 -3.50 -1.60 5.31
CA GLY A 163 -2.63 -1.80 4.16
C GLY A 163 -1.57 -0.71 4.02
N PHE A 164 -0.38 -1.08 3.55
CA PHE A 164 0.74 -0.18 3.28
C PHE A 164 1.11 -0.22 1.79
N SER A 165 1.21 0.96 1.15
CA SER A 165 1.63 1.07 -0.25
C SER A 165 0.77 0.19 -1.16
N PHE A 166 1.35 -0.77 -1.86
CA PHE A 166 0.63 -1.71 -2.73
C PHE A 166 -0.55 -2.41 -2.04
N SER A 167 -0.40 -2.83 -0.78
CA SER A 167 -1.46 -3.57 -0.09
C SER A 167 -2.67 -2.71 0.31
N THR A 168 -2.60 -1.38 0.19
CA THR A 168 -3.77 -0.49 0.31
C THR A 168 -4.80 -0.79 -0.77
N TRP A 169 -4.32 -1.09 -1.97
CA TRP A 169 -5.15 -1.54 -3.07
C TRP A 169 -5.86 -2.87 -2.75
N VAL A 170 -5.11 -3.84 -2.20
CA VAL A 170 -5.64 -5.15 -1.78
C VAL A 170 -6.69 -4.98 -0.68
N ALA A 171 -6.41 -4.10 0.31
CA ALA A 171 -7.29 -3.83 1.45
C ALA A 171 -8.65 -3.22 1.03
N LEU A 172 -8.69 -2.35 0.02
CA LEU A 172 -9.95 -1.84 -0.52
C LEU A 172 -10.69 -2.90 -1.36
N SER A 173 -9.95 -3.68 -2.15
CA SER A 173 -10.53 -4.67 -3.06
C SER A 173 -11.13 -5.86 -2.30
N VAL A 174 -10.60 -6.21 -1.13
CA VAL A 174 -11.09 -7.36 -0.34
C VAL A 174 -12.52 -7.18 0.14
N LEU A 175 -12.98 -5.94 0.34
CA LEU A 175 -14.38 -5.65 0.73
C LEU A 175 -15.41 -6.26 -0.22
N LYS A 176 -15.06 -6.46 -1.48
CA LYS A 176 -15.92 -7.10 -2.49
C LYS A 176 -15.79 -8.63 -2.53
N ARG A 177 -14.97 -9.22 -1.67
CA ARG A 177 -14.62 -10.66 -1.67
C ARG A 177 -14.95 -11.38 -0.36
N ILE A 178 -15.40 -10.62 0.63
CA ILE A 178 -15.79 -11.14 1.93
C ILE A 178 -17.26 -10.85 2.17
N ASP A 179 -17.94 -11.77 2.83
CA ASP A 179 -19.33 -11.63 3.25
C ASP A 179 -19.42 -10.89 4.59
N ASP A 180 -18.34 -10.97 5.38
CA ASP A 180 -18.24 -10.34 6.70
C ASP A 180 -17.94 -8.85 6.59
N ARG A 181 -18.53 -8.07 7.50
CA ARG A 181 -18.24 -6.65 7.64
C ARG A 181 -16.85 -6.44 8.25
N LEU A 182 -16.07 -5.53 7.66
CA LEU A 182 -14.93 -4.90 8.33
C LEU A 182 -15.36 -3.58 8.95
N ALA A 183 -14.92 -3.31 10.16
CA ALA A 183 -15.17 -2.03 10.81
C ALA A 183 -14.43 -0.89 10.10
N ALA A 184 -13.18 -1.14 9.70
CA ALA A 184 -12.34 -0.14 9.07
C ALA A 184 -11.34 -0.71 8.08
N VAL A 185 -10.95 0.13 7.11
CA VAL A 185 -9.76 -0.05 6.27
C VAL A 185 -8.91 1.21 6.34
N ILE A 186 -7.63 1.04 6.70
CA ILE A 186 -6.62 2.11 6.66
C ILE A 186 -5.70 1.85 5.47
N CYS A 187 -5.51 2.90 4.66
CA CYS A 187 -4.63 2.94 3.50
C CYS A 187 -3.48 3.91 3.77
N ASP A 188 -2.29 3.41 4.07
CA ASP A 188 -1.10 4.23 4.32
C ASP A 188 -0.18 4.23 3.10
N SER A 189 0.19 5.42 2.64
CA SER A 189 1.07 5.64 1.48
C SER A 189 0.54 4.98 0.20
N GLY A 190 -0.78 5.09 0.00
CA GLY A 190 -1.52 4.57 -1.15
C GLY A 190 -3.03 4.56 -0.90
N PRO A 191 -3.78 4.03 -1.85
CA PRO A 191 -3.38 3.58 -3.18
C PRO A 191 -3.15 4.75 -4.16
N ALA A 192 -2.31 4.52 -5.17
CA ALA A 192 -2.33 5.37 -6.35
C ALA A 192 -3.61 5.11 -7.15
N PHE A 193 -4.40 6.14 -7.42
CA PHE A 193 -5.66 5.99 -8.15
C PHE A 193 -5.47 5.80 -9.66
N ASP A 194 -4.43 6.40 -10.23
CA ASP A 194 -3.97 6.06 -11.58
C ASP A 194 -2.79 5.08 -11.51
N ILE A 195 -3.12 3.78 -11.59
CA ILE A 195 -2.13 2.70 -11.51
C ILE A 195 -1.13 2.77 -12.67
N GLY A 196 -1.58 3.13 -13.87
CA GLY A 196 -0.70 3.24 -15.03
C GLY A 196 0.34 4.34 -14.86
N SER A 197 -0.06 5.51 -14.36
CA SER A 197 0.85 6.60 -14.02
C SER A 197 1.84 6.19 -12.93
N ALA A 198 1.34 5.59 -11.86
CA ALA A 198 2.18 5.11 -10.74
C ALA A 198 3.26 4.12 -11.20
N LEU A 199 2.92 3.18 -12.07
CA LEU A 199 3.90 2.24 -12.62
C LEU A 199 4.96 2.93 -13.51
N ARG A 200 4.56 3.96 -14.29
CA ARG A 200 5.51 4.75 -15.09
C ARG A 200 6.46 5.57 -14.20
N GLU A 201 5.95 6.17 -13.14
CA GLU A 201 6.75 6.92 -12.16
C GLU A 201 7.67 6.00 -11.38
N PHE A 202 7.19 4.83 -10.97
CA PHE A 202 8.02 3.82 -10.31
C PHE A 202 9.19 3.36 -11.19
N ALA A 203 8.98 3.24 -12.52
CA ALA A 203 10.06 2.97 -13.46
C ALA A 203 11.11 4.10 -13.49
N VAL A 204 10.67 5.37 -13.33
CA VAL A 204 11.58 6.54 -13.25
C VAL A 204 12.41 6.49 -11.96
N LEU A 205 11.82 6.16 -10.83
CA LEU A 205 12.55 6.00 -9.56
C LEU A 205 13.65 4.94 -9.63
N ARG A 206 13.45 3.90 -10.44
CA ARG A 206 14.46 2.85 -10.66
C ARG A 206 15.58 3.23 -11.62
N ARG A 207 15.47 4.37 -12.31
CA ARG A 207 16.38 4.79 -13.39
C ARG A 207 17.86 4.78 -12.97
N SER A 208 18.19 5.27 -11.77
CA SER A 208 19.56 5.33 -11.27
C SER A 208 20.20 3.95 -11.06
N ALA A 209 19.40 2.92 -10.80
CA ALA A 209 19.85 1.52 -10.62
C ALA A 209 20.03 0.75 -11.94
N LEU A 210 19.63 1.33 -13.09
CA LEU A 210 19.77 0.66 -14.39
C LEU A 210 21.22 0.76 -14.92
N PRO A 211 21.65 -0.17 -15.78
CA PRO A 211 22.91 -0.04 -16.52
C PRO A 211 22.96 1.26 -17.34
N ARG A 212 24.16 1.82 -17.52
CA ARG A 212 24.35 3.08 -18.25
C ARG A 212 23.73 3.05 -19.65
N SER A 213 23.81 1.92 -20.35
CA SER A 213 23.22 1.72 -21.69
C SER A 213 21.69 1.83 -21.75
N VAL A 214 20.99 1.72 -20.60
CA VAL A 214 19.52 1.78 -20.51
C VAL A 214 19.03 3.04 -19.77
N ARG A 215 19.92 3.79 -19.11
CA ARG A 215 19.55 4.95 -18.28
C ARG A 215 19.03 6.15 -19.06
N GLY A 216 19.27 6.25 -20.34
CA GLY A 216 19.01 7.48 -21.10
C GLY A 216 18.35 7.23 -22.45
N GLY A 217 17.90 8.33 -23.04
CA GLY A 217 17.38 8.37 -24.41
C GLY A 217 16.25 7.38 -24.67
N ALA A 218 16.23 6.85 -25.87
CA ALA A 218 15.22 5.93 -26.34
C ALA A 218 15.20 4.59 -25.57
N ALA A 219 16.36 4.10 -25.13
CA ALA A 219 16.46 2.84 -24.37
C ALA A 219 15.70 2.95 -23.01
N PHE A 220 15.82 4.07 -22.30
CA PHE A 220 15.04 4.31 -21.09
C PHE A 220 13.54 4.44 -21.38
N SER A 221 13.16 5.10 -22.45
CA SER A 221 11.75 5.22 -22.85
C SER A 221 11.14 3.85 -23.15
N VAL A 222 11.86 2.97 -23.83
CA VAL A 222 11.45 1.57 -24.07
C VAL A 222 11.36 0.80 -22.76
N TYR A 223 12.38 0.88 -21.90
CA TYR A 223 12.33 0.25 -20.57
C TYR A 223 11.09 0.66 -19.78
N ARG A 224 10.85 1.97 -19.67
CA ARG A 224 9.69 2.52 -18.93
C ARG A 224 8.36 2.03 -19.50
N ALA A 225 8.20 2.05 -20.82
CA ALA A 225 6.98 1.59 -21.48
C ALA A 225 6.75 0.08 -21.28
N CYS A 226 7.78 -0.74 -21.55
CA CYS A 226 7.69 -2.20 -21.39
C CYS A 226 7.47 -2.60 -19.92
N PHE A 227 8.22 -2.01 -18.98
CA PHE A 227 8.06 -2.28 -17.56
C PHE A 227 6.64 -1.97 -17.09
N SER A 228 6.11 -0.78 -17.40
CA SER A 228 4.77 -0.37 -16.98
C SER A 228 3.69 -1.25 -17.61
N ALA A 229 3.82 -1.58 -18.90
CA ALA A 229 2.86 -2.46 -19.59
C ALA A 229 2.86 -3.87 -19.00
N LEU A 230 4.04 -4.46 -18.77
CA LEU A 230 4.18 -5.80 -18.20
C LEU A 230 3.67 -5.85 -16.76
N CYS A 231 4.04 -4.87 -15.92
CA CYS A 231 3.52 -4.79 -14.55
C CYS A 231 2.00 -4.66 -14.54
N GLY A 232 1.42 -3.80 -15.38
CA GLY A 232 -0.02 -3.63 -15.50
C GLY A 232 -0.72 -4.91 -15.96
N HIS A 233 -0.16 -5.60 -16.96
CA HIS A 233 -0.67 -6.87 -17.45
C HIS A 233 -0.62 -7.98 -16.37
N MET A 234 0.49 -8.12 -15.66
CA MET A 234 0.62 -9.09 -14.56
C MET A 234 -0.35 -8.78 -13.41
N LEU A 235 -0.51 -7.51 -13.07
CA LEU A 235 -1.43 -7.07 -12.04
C LEU A 235 -2.87 -7.35 -12.44
N ALA A 236 -3.24 -7.05 -13.68
CA ALA A 236 -4.55 -7.30 -14.27
C ALA A 236 -5.71 -6.76 -13.41
N VAL A 237 -5.60 -5.50 -13.00
CA VAL A 237 -6.64 -4.83 -12.21
C VAL A 237 -7.91 -4.66 -13.04
N ARG A 238 -9.02 -5.10 -12.49
CA ARG A 238 -10.36 -4.90 -13.06
C ARG A 238 -11.19 -4.02 -12.13
N SER A 239 -11.97 -3.11 -12.72
CA SER A 239 -12.92 -2.27 -11.96
C SER A 239 -12.24 -1.50 -10.81
N TRP A 240 -11.28 -0.64 -11.15
CA TRP A 240 -10.59 0.22 -10.21
C TRP A 240 -10.97 1.70 -10.42
N PRO A 241 -11.20 2.48 -9.36
CA PRO A 241 -11.34 2.07 -7.97
C PRO A 241 -12.62 1.25 -7.73
N PRO A 242 -12.67 0.36 -6.71
CA PRO A 242 -13.87 -0.42 -6.44
C PRO A 242 -15.03 0.49 -6.00
N ASP A 243 -16.24 0.22 -6.48
CA ASP A 243 -17.45 0.82 -5.91
C ASP A 243 -17.68 0.22 -4.51
N LEU A 244 -17.63 1.08 -3.49
CA LEU A 244 -17.83 0.73 -2.08
C LEU A 244 -19.06 1.42 -1.49
N SER A 245 -19.95 1.99 -2.30
CA SER A 245 -21.13 2.76 -1.85
C SER A 245 -22.07 1.96 -0.94
N ARG A 246 -22.12 0.64 -1.10
CA ARG A 246 -22.96 -0.27 -0.29
C ARG A 246 -22.30 -0.73 1.00
N PHE A 247 -21.03 -0.40 1.24
CA PHE A 247 -20.29 -0.85 2.42
C PHE A 247 -20.30 0.23 3.51
N THR A 248 -20.52 -0.19 4.74
CA THR A 248 -20.49 0.69 5.93
C THR A 248 -19.11 0.77 6.58
N THR A 249 -18.13 0.09 5.99
CA THR A 249 -16.73 0.11 6.41
C THR A 249 -16.16 1.52 6.40
N ARG A 250 -15.59 1.96 7.51
CA ARG A 250 -14.92 3.28 7.57
C ARG A 250 -13.57 3.22 6.85
N LEU A 251 -13.26 4.28 6.11
CA LEU A 251 -12.02 4.36 5.33
C LEU A 251 -11.15 5.51 5.83
N MET A 252 -9.85 5.25 5.98
CA MET A 252 -8.86 6.29 6.25
C MET A 252 -7.71 6.20 5.23
N PHE A 253 -7.33 7.36 4.68
CA PHE A 253 -6.19 7.47 3.78
C PHE A 253 -5.12 8.35 4.42
N VAL A 254 -3.92 7.80 4.56
CA VAL A 254 -2.72 8.51 5.05
C VAL A 254 -1.74 8.65 3.90
N ALA A 255 -1.39 9.89 3.57
CA ALA A 255 -0.38 10.20 2.55
C ALA A 255 0.90 10.73 3.22
N GLY A 256 2.06 10.44 2.67
CA GLY A 256 3.31 11.09 3.07
C GLY A 256 3.49 12.41 2.31
N GLY A 257 3.75 13.52 3.02
CA GLY A 257 4.00 14.82 2.40
C GLY A 257 5.30 14.87 1.59
N GLN A 258 6.27 14.03 1.94
CA GLN A 258 7.56 13.86 1.26
C GLN A 258 7.67 12.53 0.51
N ASP A 259 6.54 11.88 0.24
CA ASP A 259 6.52 10.59 -0.45
C ASP A 259 6.72 10.78 -1.96
N ILE A 260 7.88 10.34 -2.47
CA ILE A 260 8.20 10.35 -3.90
C ILE A 260 7.81 9.06 -4.63
N VAL A 261 7.39 8.02 -3.90
CA VAL A 261 7.00 6.72 -4.48
C VAL A 261 5.51 6.72 -4.83
N VAL A 262 4.67 7.19 -3.89
CA VAL A 262 3.24 7.45 -4.10
C VAL A 262 2.94 8.85 -3.57
N PRO A 263 3.21 9.89 -4.36
CA PRO A 263 2.95 11.26 -3.96
C PRO A 263 1.50 11.49 -3.50
N ALA A 264 1.30 12.38 -2.53
CA ALA A 264 -0.02 12.69 -1.99
C ALA A 264 -1.05 13.05 -3.08
N ALA A 265 -0.60 13.67 -4.18
CA ALA A 265 -1.44 13.98 -5.34
C ALA A 265 -2.06 12.73 -6.01
N GLN A 266 -1.39 11.58 -5.96
CA GLN A 266 -1.93 10.32 -6.48
C GLN A 266 -2.99 9.69 -5.57
N ILE A 267 -3.02 10.07 -4.27
CA ILE A 267 -4.01 9.61 -3.28
C ILE A 267 -5.20 10.59 -3.22
N ALA A 268 -5.00 11.84 -3.58
CA ALA A 268 -6.03 12.91 -3.53
C ALA A 268 -7.38 12.53 -4.20
N PRO A 269 -7.43 11.75 -5.30
CA PRO A 269 -8.69 11.30 -5.89
C PRO A 269 -9.58 10.46 -4.96
N ALA A 270 -9.04 9.91 -3.84
CA ALA A 270 -9.83 9.24 -2.82
C ALA A 270 -10.99 10.13 -2.32
N ALA A 271 -10.77 11.45 -2.24
CA ALA A 271 -11.80 12.41 -1.83
C ALA A 271 -13.07 12.36 -2.70
N ARG A 272 -12.92 12.15 -3.99
CA ARG A 272 -14.04 12.07 -4.94
C ARG A 272 -14.70 10.70 -4.94
N HIS A 273 -13.90 9.63 -4.83
CA HIS A 273 -14.41 8.26 -4.87
C HIS A 273 -15.02 7.81 -3.55
N TYR A 274 -14.49 8.31 -2.42
CA TYR A 274 -14.92 7.94 -1.08
C TYR A 274 -15.08 9.19 -0.21
N PRO A 275 -16.12 10.00 -0.43
CA PRO A 275 -16.28 11.30 0.23
C PRO A 275 -16.37 11.21 1.76
N ALA A 276 -16.92 10.12 2.29
CA ALA A 276 -17.01 9.88 3.73
C ALA A 276 -15.70 9.38 4.38
N SER A 277 -14.62 9.23 3.60
CA SER A 277 -13.33 8.78 4.15
C SER A 277 -12.64 9.88 4.94
N GLU A 278 -11.93 9.48 6.01
CA GLU A 278 -10.97 10.33 6.68
C GLU A 278 -9.66 10.39 5.88
N ARG A 279 -9.04 11.55 5.81
CA ARG A 279 -7.83 11.78 5.03
C ARG A 279 -6.85 12.66 5.79
N TRP A 280 -5.59 12.27 5.75
CA TRP A 280 -4.53 13.05 6.36
C TRP A 280 -3.24 12.94 5.56
N THR A 281 -2.52 14.05 5.47
CA THR A 281 -1.17 14.07 4.89
C THR A 281 -0.18 14.31 6.03
N ALA A 282 0.67 13.32 6.30
CA ALA A 282 1.75 13.41 7.27
C ALA A 282 2.87 14.27 6.67
N PRO A 283 3.11 15.50 7.16
CA PRO A 283 3.87 16.51 6.41
C PRO A 283 5.34 16.14 6.19
N ASN A 284 5.94 15.44 7.14
CA ASN A 284 7.36 15.07 7.10
C ASN A 284 7.59 13.62 6.65
N ALA A 285 6.51 12.86 6.41
CA ALA A 285 6.61 11.45 6.12
C ALA A 285 7.10 11.18 4.69
N LEU A 286 8.10 10.32 4.59
CA LEU A 286 8.46 9.59 3.38
C LEU A 286 7.53 8.39 3.20
N HIS A 287 7.73 7.62 2.12
CA HIS A 287 6.93 6.42 1.81
C HIS A 287 6.87 5.41 2.97
N MET A 288 5.67 5.14 3.49
CA MET A 288 5.37 4.24 4.62
C MET A 288 6.11 4.59 5.93
N ASN A 289 6.46 5.84 6.14
CA ASN A 289 7.26 6.26 7.30
C ASN A 289 6.54 7.27 8.22
N GLY A 290 5.22 7.45 8.11
CA GLY A 290 4.46 8.39 8.93
C GLY A 290 4.68 8.18 10.43
N LEU A 291 4.59 6.94 10.89
CA LEU A 291 4.83 6.60 12.30
C LEU A 291 6.25 6.94 12.80
N ARG A 292 7.22 7.14 11.91
CA ARG A 292 8.59 7.50 12.28
C ARG A 292 8.80 9.01 12.32
N PHE A 293 8.26 9.73 11.36
CA PHE A 293 8.56 11.16 11.16
C PHE A 293 7.53 12.09 11.78
N ASP A 294 6.26 11.68 11.84
CA ASP A 294 5.13 12.45 12.40
C ASP A 294 4.47 11.66 13.55
N ARG A 295 5.28 11.07 14.43
CA ARG A 295 4.92 10.00 15.37
C ARG A 295 3.66 10.28 16.19
N GLU A 296 3.60 11.40 16.88
CA GLU A 296 2.53 11.68 17.84
C GLU A 296 1.20 11.90 17.12
N GLU A 297 1.17 12.77 16.12
CA GLU A 297 -0.03 13.05 15.32
C GLU A 297 -0.49 11.80 14.54
N TYR A 298 0.46 11.04 14.00
CA TYR A 298 0.15 9.77 13.32
C TYR A 298 -0.56 8.79 14.26
N ARG A 299 -0.05 8.62 15.48
CA ARG A 299 -0.63 7.73 16.48
C ARG A 299 -2.03 8.21 16.89
N GLU A 300 -2.17 9.47 17.22
CA GLU A 300 -3.43 10.07 17.62
C GLU A 300 -4.50 9.84 16.55
N ARG A 301 -4.21 10.19 15.28
CA ARG A 301 -5.15 10.06 14.17
C ARG A 301 -5.53 8.61 13.89
N VAL A 302 -4.54 7.72 13.77
CA VAL A 302 -4.78 6.30 13.45
C VAL A 302 -5.51 5.60 14.59
N LEU A 303 -5.06 5.79 15.83
CA LEU A 303 -5.71 5.14 16.98
C LEU A 303 -7.10 5.72 17.24
N GLY A 304 -7.29 7.04 17.14
CA GLY A 304 -8.60 7.69 17.25
C GLY A 304 -9.58 7.19 16.18
N PHE A 305 -9.13 7.06 14.93
CA PHE A 305 -9.94 6.50 13.86
C PHE A 305 -10.38 5.04 14.15
N LEU A 306 -9.46 4.19 14.60
CA LEU A 306 -9.78 2.80 14.93
C LEU A 306 -10.73 2.70 16.13
N ARG A 307 -10.53 3.47 17.21
CA ARG A 307 -11.47 3.50 18.36
C ARG A 307 -12.89 3.83 17.91
N ARG A 308 -13.05 4.91 17.13
CA ARG A 308 -14.37 5.26 16.56
C ARG A 308 -14.95 4.18 15.67
N SER A 309 -14.10 3.44 14.97
CA SER A 309 -14.53 2.36 14.07
C SER A 309 -14.94 1.10 14.83
N PHE A 310 -14.32 0.85 15.97
CA PHE A 310 -14.65 -0.28 16.85
C PHE A 310 -15.78 0.04 17.86
N GLY A 311 -16.28 1.29 17.87
CA GLY A 311 -17.31 1.71 18.82
C GLY A 311 -16.78 1.87 20.25
N GLU A 312 -15.47 2.00 20.42
CA GLU A 312 -14.86 2.27 21.72
C GLU A 312 -15.04 3.77 22.07
N ALA A 313 -15.36 4.06 23.33
CA ALA A 313 -15.35 5.43 23.84
C ALA A 313 -13.93 5.99 23.70
N GLY A 314 -13.79 7.17 23.12
CA GLY A 314 -12.53 7.90 23.13
C GLY A 314 -12.09 8.20 24.57
N PRO A 315 -10.80 8.55 24.82
CA PRO A 315 -10.44 9.13 26.11
C PRO A 315 -11.43 10.28 26.39
N ALA A 316 -11.98 10.30 27.60
CA ALA A 316 -12.92 11.35 28.00
C ALA A 316 -12.31 12.70 27.62
N ASP A 317 -13.06 13.52 26.88
CA ASP A 317 -12.67 14.89 26.59
C ASP A 317 -12.67 15.63 27.93
N PRO A 318 -11.51 16.04 28.45
CA PRO A 318 -11.47 16.72 29.75
C PRO A 318 -12.20 18.07 29.70
N ASP A 319 -12.49 18.62 28.51
CA ASP A 319 -13.19 19.90 28.27
C ASP A 319 -14.60 19.70 27.69
N GLY A 320 -15.11 18.45 27.66
CA GLY A 320 -16.51 18.20 27.27
C GLY A 320 -17.50 18.92 28.17
N PRO A 321 -18.65 19.39 27.64
CA PRO A 321 -19.63 20.14 28.41
C PRO A 321 -20.06 19.32 29.64
N GLN A 322 -19.70 19.76 30.85
CA GLN A 322 -20.20 19.21 32.08
C GLN A 322 -21.72 19.40 32.09
N ASP A 323 -22.46 18.31 32.01
CA ASP A 323 -23.92 18.30 32.21
C ASP A 323 -24.24 18.79 33.62
N LYS A 324 -24.42 20.11 33.74
CA LYS A 324 -24.92 20.71 34.95
C LYS A 324 -26.37 20.28 35.08
N ARG A 325 -26.60 19.14 35.74
CA ARG A 325 -27.91 18.84 36.30
C ARG A 325 -28.25 19.97 37.27
N VAL A 326 -29.15 20.84 36.84
CA VAL A 326 -29.80 21.79 37.70
C VAL A 326 -30.79 20.99 38.53
N ASP A 327 -30.44 20.74 39.79
CA ASP A 327 -31.37 20.24 40.78
C ASP A 327 -32.43 21.31 41.00
N ILE A 328 -33.59 21.13 40.40
CA ILE A 328 -34.80 21.91 40.72
C ILE A 328 -35.50 21.17 41.85
N HIS A 329 -35.09 21.40 43.05
CA HIS A 329 -35.91 21.19 44.25
C HIS A 329 -35.77 22.44 45.15
N GLY A 330 -36.88 23.21 45.21
CA GLY A 330 -37.11 24.33 46.05
C GLY A 330 -38.50 24.86 45.80
#